data_8c30d65c49a8daf1e10c05b866a2bd4f
#
_entry.id   8c30d65c49a8daf1e10c05b866a2bd4f
#
_cell.length_a   1.000
_cell.length_b   1.000
_cell.length_c   1.000
_cell.angle_alpha   90.00
_cell.angle_beta   90.00
_cell.angle_gamma   90.00
#
_symmetry.space_group_name_H-M   'P 1'
#
loop_
_entity.id
_entity.type
_entity.pdbx_description
1 polymer ?
#
loop_
_entity_poly.entity_id
_entity_poly.type
_entity_poly.pdbx_seq_one_letter_code
_entity_poly.pdbx_strand_id
1 'polypeptide(L)'
;MHQPLHAINNGDNGGNCVPVKYLHHEPLPNPLHPEREDYSPNLHQIWDTEIVERDMEISNPHRYADELDEKFRAESASWEAAGIQVDNWAWEVHERAETEVYDAFSVKIPIEPDVKPKGCSDNNHIGKRQFEKHLTVDEAYQSRAAKTAGKGLAEAGVRLAMILNEAAKSNP
;
A
#
# COMPACT_ATOMS: atom_id res chain seq x y z
N MET A 1 -7.66 2.63 4.03
CA MET A 1 -7.13 1.98 5.23
C MET A 1 -6.51 0.59 4.96
N HIS A 2 -6.69 -0.03 3.78
CA HIS A 2 -6.13 -1.37 3.48
C HIS A 2 -4.93 -1.33 2.54
N GLN A 3 -4.55 -0.15 2.04
CA GLN A 3 -3.28 0.05 1.37
C GLN A 3 -2.20 0.12 2.48
N PRO A 4 -1.19 -0.77 2.45
CA PRO A 4 -0.26 -0.93 3.57
C PRO A 4 0.46 0.35 3.98
N LEU A 5 0.87 1.17 3.03
CA LEU A 5 1.62 2.40 3.30
C LEU A 5 0.78 3.53 3.93
N HIS A 6 -0.55 3.36 4.01
CA HIS A 6 -1.42 4.30 4.76
C HIS A 6 -1.36 4.09 6.28
N ALA A 7 -0.81 2.96 6.75
CA ALA A 7 -0.75 2.63 8.16
C ALA A 7 0.68 2.66 8.75
N ILE A 8 1.65 3.17 7.99
CA ILE A 8 3.04 3.24 8.43
C ILE A 8 3.59 4.66 8.30
N ASN A 9 4.40 5.05 9.25
CA ASN A 9 5.16 6.29 9.22
C ASN A 9 6.59 6.02 9.69
N ASN A 10 7.50 5.88 8.74
CA ASN A 10 8.92 5.64 8.99
C ASN A 10 9.81 6.82 8.53
N GLY A 11 9.23 8.02 8.42
CA GLY A 11 9.92 9.22 8.01
C GLY A 11 10.01 9.44 6.48
N ASP A 12 9.46 8.54 5.68
CA ASP A 12 9.45 8.62 4.20
C ASP A 12 8.10 9.03 3.61
N ASN A 13 7.23 9.57 4.45
CA ASN A 13 5.87 9.96 4.07
C ASN A 13 5.06 8.77 3.51
N GLY A 14 5.15 7.60 4.16
CA GLY A 14 4.47 6.39 3.71
C GLY A 14 4.92 5.95 2.31
N GLY A 15 6.21 6.06 2.02
CA GLY A 15 6.80 5.67 0.74
C GLY A 15 6.68 6.69 -0.40
N ASN A 16 6.01 7.85 -0.18
CA ASN A 16 5.94 8.91 -1.20
C ASN A 16 7.32 9.48 -1.54
N CYS A 17 8.24 9.45 -0.59
CA CYS A 17 9.60 9.94 -0.77
C CYS A 17 10.61 8.84 -1.12
N VAL A 18 10.12 7.68 -1.54
CA VAL A 18 10.94 6.54 -1.96
C VAL A 18 10.80 6.33 -3.46
N PRO A 19 11.65 6.95 -4.31
CA PRO A 19 11.64 6.71 -5.73
C PRO A 19 11.96 5.24 -6.00
N VAL A 20 11.25 4.62 -6.93
CA VAL A 20 11.47 3.24 -7.30
C VAL A 20 11.54 3.08 -8.81
N LYS A 21 12.46 2.27 -9.27
CA LYS A 21 12.39 1.74 -10.63
C LYS A 21 11.31 0.66 -10.64
N TYR A 22 10.18 0.97 -11.26
CA TYR A 22 9.07 0.02 -11.40
C TYR A 22 9.19 -0.70 -12.74
N LEU A 23 9.56 -1.98 -12.67
CA LEU A 23 9.81 -2.82 -13.85
C LEU A 23 10.84 -2.17 -14.80
N HIS A 24 10.37 -1.57 -15.90
CA HIS A 24 11.20 -0.89 -16.90
C HIS A 24 11.13 0.64 -16.80
N HIS A 25 10.35 1.19 -15.86
CA HIS A 25 10.14 2.63 -15.71
C HIS A 25 11.06 3.18 -14.63
N GLU A 26 12.00 4.04 -15.04
CA GLU A 26 12.86 4.77 -14.11
C GLU A 26 12.08 5.88 -13.41
N PRO A 27 12.37 6.16 -12.13
CA PRO A 27 11.74 7.28 -11.44
C PRO A 27 12.25 8.61 -12.00
N LEU A 28 11.33 9.48 -12.38
CA LEU A 28 11.62 10.83 -12.88
C LEU A 28 11.11 11.88 -11.88
N PRO A 29 11.81 13.02 -11.75
CA PRO A 29 11.30 14.14 -10.96
C PRO A 29 9.93 14.57 -11.44
N ASN A 30 9.04 14.91 -10.51
CA ASN A 30 7.72 15.44 -10.84
C ASN A 30 7.87 16.82 -11.53
N PRO A 31 7.49 16.96 -12.79
CA PRO A 31 7.68 18.21 -13.53
C PRO A 31 6.79 19.36 -13.02
N LEU A 32 5.72 19.05 -12.29
CA LEU A 32 4.82 20.06 -11.74
C LEU A 32 5.35 20.67 -10.43
N HIS A 33 6.21 19.94 -9.73
CA HIS A 33 6.74 20.34 -8.42
C HIS A 33 8.21 19.94 -8.27
N PRO A 34 9.11 20.45 -9.14
CA PRO A 34 10.53 20.07 -9.12
C PRO A 34 11.23 20.45 -7.81
N GLU A 35 10.71 21.47 -7.09
CA GLU A 35 11.23 21.93 -5.81
C GLU A 35 10.96 20.98 -4.64
N ARG A 36 10.05 20.01 -4.80
CA ARG A 36 9.64 19.06 -3.74
C ARG A 36 10.49 17.81 -3.70
N GLU A 37 11.34 17.60 -4.71
CA GLU A 37 12.07 16.35 -4.88
C GLU A 37 11.13 15.12 -4.89
N ASP A 38 9.89 15.29 -5.36
CA ASP A 38 8.94 14.22 -5.58
C ASP A 38 9.30 13.48 -6.87
N TYR A 39 9.22 12.17 -6.83
CA TYR A 39 9.51 11.31 -7.99
C TYR A 39 8.31 10.46 -8.36
N SER A 40 8.20 10.13 -9.64
CA SER A 40 7.22 9.18 -10.15
C SER A 40 7.92 8.20 -11.10
N PRO A 41 7.76 6.86 -10.93
CA PRO A 41 7.03 6.25 -9.83
C PRO A 41 7.77 6.33 -8.49
N ASN A 42 7.00 6.39 -7.40
CA ASN A 42 7.48 6.20 -6.04
C ASN A 42 6.78 5.00 -5.39
N LEU A 43 7.28 4.58 -4.25
CA LEU A 43 6.79 3.36 -3.58
C LEU A 43 5.30 3.47 -3.22
N HIS A 44 4.83 4.62 -2.73
CA HIS A 44 3.42 4.83 -2.40
C HIS A 44 2.53 4.71 -3.64
N GLN A 45 2.90 5.42 -4.70
CA GLN A 45 2.15 5.46 -5.95
C GLN A 45 1.95 4.07 -6.56
N ILE A 46 3.00 3.24 -6.62
CA ILE A 46 2.87 1.90 -7.20
C ILE A 46 1.91 1.01 -6.40
N TRP A 47 1.80 1.21 -5.08
CA TRP A 47 0.85 0.51 -4.23
C TRP A 47 -0.57 1.06 -4.29
N ASP A 48 -0.74 2.34 -4.66
CA ASP A 48 -2.05 2.94 -4.88
C ASP A 48 -2.69 2.48 -6.20
N THR A 49 -1.87 2.33 -7.24
CA THR A 49 -2.38 2.18 -8.62
C THR A 49 -1.72 1.05 -9.39
N GLU A 50 -0.44 1.16 -9.69
CA GLU A 50 0.21 0.35 -10.74
C GLU A 50 0.18 -1.15 -10.45
N ILE A 51 0.34 -1.55 -9.17
CA ILE A 51 0.31 -2.96 -8.76
C ILE A 51 -1.07 -3.55 -9.01
N VAL A 52 -2.13 -2.83 -8.63
CA VAL A 52 -3.52 -3.29 -8.78
C VAL A 52 -3.95 -3.25 -10.23
N GLU A 53 -3.65 -2.16 -10.94
CA GLU A 53 -4.00 -2.01 -12.36
C GLU A 53 -3.34 -3.08 -13.22
N ARG A 54 -2.10 -3.43 -12.93
CA ARG A 54 -1.41 -4.50 -13.63
C ARG A 54 -1.98 -5.89 -13.31
N ASP A 55 -2.38 -6.16 -12.06
CA ASP A 55 -2.99 -7.45 -11.68
C ASP A 55 -4.40 -7.59 -12.27
N MET A 56 -5.14 -6.49 -12.31
CA MET A 56 -6.44 -6.42 -12.97
C MET A 56 -6.33 -6.58 -14.50
N GLU A 57 -5.18 -6.19 -15.10
CA GLU A 57 -4.87 -6.23 -16.53
C GLU A 57 -5.99 -5.61 -17.39
N ILE A 58 -6.62 -6.45 -18.24
CA ILE A 58 -7.73 -6.06 -19.11
C ILE A 58 -9.10 -6.30 -18.48
N SER A 59 -9.14 -6.85 -17.27
CA SER A 59 -10.40 -7.02 -16.52
C SER A 59 -10.95 -5.65 -16.14
N ASN A 60 -12.27 -5.49 -16.24
CA ASN A 60 -12.88 -4.31 -15.67
C ASN A 60 -12.98 -4.44 -14.14
N PRO A 61 -13.12 -3.34 -13.39
CA PRO A 61 -13.13 -3.37 -11.92
C PRO A 61 -14.21 -4.29 -11.32
N HIS A 62 -15.37 -4.42 -11.97
CA HIS A 62 -16.44 -5.30 -11.48
C HIS A 62 -16.03 -6.79 -11.58
N ARG A 63 -15.49 -7.17 -12.73
CA ARG A 63 -15.01 -8.54 -12.91
C ARG A 63 -13.86 -8.86 -11.97
N TYR A 64 -12.93 -7.94 -11.79
CA TYR A 64 -11.83 -8.11 -10.83
C TYR A 64 -12.33 -8.26 -9.39
N ALA A 65 -13.36 -7.50 -9.00
CA ALA A 65 -14.00 -7.66 -7.69
C ALA A 65 -14.64 -9.04 -7.53
N ASP A 66 -15.33 -9.55 -8.56
CA ASP A 66 -15.92 -10.90 -8.55
C ASP A 66 -14.84 -11.98 -8.42
N GLU A 67 -13.70 -11.83 -9.12
CA GLU A 67 -12.55 -12.73 -9.04
C GLU A 67 -11.93 -12.74 -7.64
N LEU A 68 -11.83 -11.57 -6.98
CA LEU A 68 -11.35 -11.47 -5.60
C LEU A 68 -12.33 -12.09 -4.61
N ASP A 69 -13.64 -11.88 -4.78
CA ASP A 69 -14.66 -12.49 -3.93
C ASP A 69 -14.62 -14.02 -4.02
N GLU A 70 -14.53 -14.56 -5.23
CA GLU A 70 -14.38 -16.01 -5.42
C GLU A 70 -13.10 -16.56 -4.78
N LYS A 71 -11.97 -15.86 -5.00
CA LYS A 71 -10.65 -16.26 -4.52
C LYS A 71 -10.56 -16.29 -3.00
N PHE A 72 -11.18 -15.31 -2.32
CA PHE A 72 -11.10 -15.14 -0.87
C PHE A 72 -12.39 -15.53 -0.12
N ARG A 73 -13.30 -16.23 -0.78
CA ARG A 73 -14.60 -16.63 -0.22
C ARG A 73 -14.48 -17.40 1.10
N ALA A 74 -13.51 -18.28 1.21
CA ALA A 74 -13.31 -19.07 2.42
C ALA A 74 -12.81 -18.19 3.60
N GLU A 75 -11.95 -17.22 3.31
CA GLU A 75 -11.40 -16.30 4.29
C GLU A 75 -12.42 -15.24 4.72
N SER A 76 -13.29 -14.81 3.82
CA SER A 76 -14.32 -13.79 4.07
C SER A 76 -15.20 -14.14 5.26
N ALA A 77 -15.63 -15.39 5.36
CA ALA A 77 -16.41 -15.86 6.50
C ALA A 77 -15.67 -15.73 7.86
N SER A 78 -14.35 -15.92 7.86
CA SER A 78 -13.53 -15.74 9.06
C SER A 78 -13.36 -14.27 9.43
N TRP A 79 -13.22 -13.39 8.43
CA TRP A 79 -13.15 -11.93 8.65
C TRP A 79 -14.46 -11.38 9.21
N GLU A 80 -15.61 -11.84 8.71
CA GLU A 80 -16.92 -11.49 9.24
C GLU A 80 -17.09 -11.97 10.69
N ALA A 81 -16.71 -13.22 10.97
CA ALA A 81 -16.82 -13.80 12.30
C ALA A 81 -15.94 -13.11 13.36
N ALA A 82 -14.83 -12.50 12.95
CA ALA A 82 -13.97 -11.71 13.84
C ALA A 82 -14.63 -10.42 14.34
N GLY A 83 -15.66 -9.94 13.65
CA GLY A 83 -16.39 -8.74 14.04
C GLY A 83 -15.65 -7.43 13.71
N ILE A 84 -16.23 -6.29 14.09
CA ILE A 84 -15.66 -4.95 13.84
C ILE A 84 -14.57 -4.66 14.87
N GLN A 85 -13.33 -4.64 14.43
CA GLN A 85 -12.13 -4.43 15.26
C GLN A 85 -11.17 -3.44 14.57
N VAL A 86 -11.54 -2.18 14.51
CA VAL A 86 -10.84 -1.14 13.71
C VAL A 86 -9.36 -1.01 14.08
N ASP A 87 -9.03 -1.06 15.38
CA ASP A 87 -7.63 -0.95 15.84
C ASP A 87 -6.79 -2.15 15.38
N ASN A 88 -7.37 -3.37 15.46
CA ASN A 88 -6.68 -4.57 14.97
C ASN A 88 -6.47 -4.51 13.45
N TRP A 89 -7.47 -4.02 12.70
CA TRP A 89 -7.35 -3.87 11.26
C TRP A 89 -6.24 -2.88 10.87
N ALA A 90 -6.10 -1.78 11.63
CA ALA A 90 -5.03 -0.82 11.42
C ALA A 90 -3.65 -1.45 11.70
N TRP A 91 -3.57 -2.24 12.77
CA TRP A 91 -2.33 -2.92 13.13
C TRP A 91 -1.93 -4.00 12.11
N GLU A 92 -2.87 -4.83 11.64
CA GLU A 92 -2.64 -5.82 10.57
C GLU A 92 -2.09 -5.16 9.29
N VAL A 93 -2.62 -3.98 8.93
CA VAL A 93 -2.16 -3.23 7.76
C VAL A 93 -0.76 -2.67 7.99
N HIS A 94 -0.45 -2.22 9.20
CA HIS A 94 0.88 -1.77 9.60
C HIS A 94 1.92 -2.90 9.49
N GLU A 95 1.65 -4.05 10.09
CA GLU A 95 2.54 -5.23 10.00
C GLU A 95 2.77 -5.66 8.54
N ARG A 96 1.74 -5.60 7.72
CA ARG A 96 1.83 -5.88 6.28
C ARG A 96 2.74 -4.90 5.56
N ALA A 97 2.73 -3.62 5.94
CA ALA A 97 3.65 -2.64 5.38
C ALA A 97 5.11 -2.99 5.71
N GLU A 98 5.39 -3.37 6.94
CA GLU A 98 6.74 -3.76 7.35
C GLU A 98 7.21 -5.01 6.63
N THR A 99 6.41 -6.09 6.66
CA THR A 99 6.83 -7.43 6.23
C THR A 99 6.74 -7.66 4.73
N GLU A 100 5.79 -7.04 4.05
CA GLU A 100 5.52 -7.31 2.64
C GLU A 100 5.92 -6.17 1.71
N VAL A 101 5.96 -4.93 2.22
CA VAL A 101 6.37 -3.78 1.41
C VAL A 101 7.86 -3.50 1.56
N TYR A 102 8.31 -3.25 2.78
CA TYR A 102 9.68 -2.77 3.02
C TYR A 102 10.72 -3.90 3.13
N ASP A 103 10.42 -5.00 3.78
CA ASP A 103 11.38 -6.12 3.95
C ASP A 103 11.81 -6.73 2.60
N ALA A 104 10.95 -6.62 1.59
CA ALA A 104 11.26 -7.10 0.25
C ALA A 104 12.46 -6.39 -0.40
N PHE A 105 12.82 -5.21 0.06
CA PHE A 105 13.95 -4.45 -0.48
C PHE A 105 15.28 -4.71 0.24
N SER A 106 15.33 -5.63 1.20
CA SER A 106 16.52 -5.91 2.02
C SER A 106 17.10 -4.65 2.70
N VAL A 107 16.32 -3.60 2.80
CA VAL A 107 16.68 -2.33 3.41
C VAL A 107 15.84 -2.17 4.65
N LYS A 108 16.46 -2.35 5.81
CA LYS A 108 15.81 -1.97 7.07
C LYS A 108 15.70 -0.45 7.08
N ILE A 109 14.50 0.04 6.90
CA ILE A 109 14.19 1.44 7.11
C ILE A 109 14.02 1.62 8.61
N PRO A 110 14.90 2.40 9.28
CA PRO A 110 14.72 2.65 10.70
C PRO A 110 13.38 3.37 10.91
N ILE A 111 12.55 2.86 11.77
CA ILE A 111 11.34 3.52 12.23
C ILE A 111 11.79 4.71 13.06
N GLU A 112 11.56 5.91 12.57
CA GLU A 112 11.75 7.16 13.30
C GLU A 112 10.36 7.77 13.59
N PRO A 113 9.65 7.28 14.63
CA PRO A 113 8.24 7.58 14.84
C PRO A 113 7.94 9.05 15.11
N ASP A 114 8.95 9.84 15.52
CA ASP A 114 8.77 11.23 15.95
C ASP A 114 9.15 12.27 14.89
N VAL A 115 9.62 11.84 13.72
CA VAL A 115 9.99 12.77 12.66
C VAL A 115 8.78 13.01 11.75
N LYS A 116 8.16 14.18 11.88
CA LYS A 116 7.17 14.63 10.90
C LYS A 116 7.92 15.09 9.65
N PRO A 117 7.81 14.41 8.51
CA PRO A 117 8.46 14.84 7.28
C PRO A 117 7.90 16.20 6.85
N LYS A 118 8.77 17.16 6.59
CA LYS A 118 8.42 18.46 6.03
C LYS A 118 8.33 18.45 4.51
N GLY A 119 8.52 17.27 3.91
CA GLY A 119 8.58 17.02 2.46
C GLY A 119 9.76 16.11 2.13
N CYS A 120 9.84 15.64 0.91
CA CYS A 120 10.89 14.72 0.46
C CYS A 120 12.26 15.38 0.30
N SER A 121 12.32 16.70 0.27
CA SER A 121 13.55 17.50 0.16
C SER A 121 14.34 17.65 1.47
N ASP A 122 13.83 17.17 2.59
CA ASP A 122 14.55 17.20 3.86
C ASP A 122 15.80 16.31 3.78
N ASN A 123 16.98 16.90 4.06
CA ASN A 123 18.27 16.21 3.94
C ASN A 123 18.41 14.98 4.86
N ASN A 124 17.60 14.89 5.91
CA ASN A 124 17.54 13.75 6.83
C ASN A 124 16.52 12.71 6.37
N HIS A 125 15.90 12.92 5.23
CA HIS A 125 14.79 12.08 4.79
C HIS A 125 15.25 10.69 4.35
N ILE A 126 14.57 9.68 4.84
CA ILE A 126 14.87 8.26 4.52
C ILE A 126 14.70 7.99 3.03
N GLY A 127 13.68 8.57 2.40
CA GLY A 127 13.41 8.44 0.97
C GLY A 127 14.59 8.84 0.10
N LYS A 128 15.26 9.93 0.44
CA LYS A 128 16.46 10.37 -0.30
C LYS A 128 17.58 9.34 -0.24
N ARG A 129 17.81 8.74 0.94
CA ARG A 129 18.79 7.66 1.12
C ARG A 129 18.41 6.38 0.36
N GLN A 130 17.11 6.10 0.23
CA GLN A 130 16.61 4.96 -0.54
C GLN A 130 16.77 5.18 -2.04
N PHE A 131 16.53 6.40 -2.52
CA PHE A 131 16.78 6.75 -3.92
C PHE A 131 18.23 6.50 -4.33
N GLU A 132 19.17 6.89 -3.48
CA GLU A 132 20.60 6.64 -3.71
C GLU A 132 20.93 5.15 -3.83
N LYS A 133 20.11 4.27 -3.26
CA LYS A 133 20.26 2.82 -3.32
C LYS A 133 19.55 2.16 -4.51
N HIS A 134 18.89 2.96 -5.36
CA HIS A 134 18.20 2.49 -6.56
C HIS A 134 17.26 1.31 -6.31
N LEU A 135 16.24 1.51 -5.47
CA LEU A 135 15.23 0.48 -5.22
C LEU A 135 14.56 0.06 -6.53
N THR A 136 14.51 -1.24 -6.77
CA THR A 136 13.92 -1.81 -7.97
C THR A 136 12.75 -2.71 -7.60
N VAL A 137 11.62 -2.46 -8.22
CA VAL A 137 10.44 -3.34 -8.20
C VAL A 137 10.45 -4.17 -9.46
N ASP A 138 10.82 -5.43 -9.32
CA ASP A 138 10.85 -6.42 -10.39
C ASP A 138 9.52 -7.21 -10.49
N GLU A 139 9.44 -8.12 -11.45
CA GLU A 139 8.26 -8.98 -11.64
C GLU A 139 7.97 -9.88 -10.43
N ALA A 140 9.00 -10.29 -9.71
CA ALA A 140 8.82 -11.11 -8.52
C ALA A 140 8.21 -10.31 -7.37
N TYR A 141 8.65 -9.06 -7.19
CA TYR A 141 8.01 -8.14 -6.26
C TYR A 141 6.58 -7.85 -6.67
N GLN A 142 6.35 -7.48 -7.94
CA GLN A 142 5.01 -7.21 -8.49
C GLN A 142 4.05 -8.35 -8.20
N SER A 143 4.45 -9.58 -8.48
CA SER A 143 3.60 -10.76 -8.27
C SER A 143 3.25 -11.01 -6.80
N ARG A 144 4.16 -10.74 -5.87
CA ARG A 144 3.87 -10.83 -4.43
C ARG A 144 2.97 -9.68 -3.98
N ALA A 145 3.30 -8.46 -4.37
CA ALA A 145 2.55 -7.26 -4.00
C ALA A 145 1.09 -7.31 -4.52
N ALA A 146 0.86 -7.83 -5.73
CA ALA A 146 -0.47 -8.02 -6.27
C ALA A 146 -1.33 -8.96 -5.42
N LYS A 147 -0.75 -10.05 -4.91
CA LYS A 147 -1.47 -10.97 -4.00
C LYS A 147 -1.87 -10.28 -2.70
N THR A 148 -0.96 -9.50 -2.13
CA THR A 148 -1.17 -8.72 -0.90
C THR A 148 -2.22 -7.63 -1.12
N ALA A 149 -2.12 -6.89 -2.22
CA ALA A 149 -3.09 -5.85 -2.57
C ALA A 149 -4.49 -6.43 -2.82
N GLY A 150 -4.60 -7.53 -3.59
CA GLY A 150 -5.86 -8.22 -3.84
C GLY A 150 -6.52 -8.72 -2.54
N LYS A 151 -5.74 -9.30 -1.62
CA LYS A 151 -6.25 -9.68 -0.30
C LYS A 151 -6.74 -8.46 0.49
N GLY A 152 -5.96 -7.38 0.52
CA GLY A 152 -6.35 -6.14 1.19
C GLY A 152 -7.63 -5.52 0.63
N LEU A 153 -7.85 -5.59 -0.70
CA LEU A 153 -9.10 -5.14 -1.33
C LEU A 153 -10.29 -6.00 -0.91
N ALA A 154 -10.15 -7.33 -0.90
CA ALA A 154 -11.20 -8.23 -0.45
C ALA A 154 -11.57 -8.00 1.03
N GLU A 155 -10.57 -7.89 1.92
CA GLU A 155 -10.75 -7.54 3.32
C GLU A 155 -11.48 -6.20 3.49
N ALA A 156 -11.09 -5.19 2.68
CA ALA A 156 -11.71 -3.87 2.71
C ALA A 156 -13.21 -3.94 2.36
N GLY A 157 -13.57 -4.71 1.35
CA GLY A 157 -14.97 -4.92 0.94
C GLY A 157 -15.80 -5.54 2.06
N VAL A 158 -15.34 -6.63 2.67
CA VAL A 158 -16.03 -7.30 3.77
C VAL A 158 -16.18 -6.37 4.98
N ARG A 159 -15.10 -5.74 5.41
CA ARG A 159 -15.08 -4.84 6.57
C ARG A 159 -15.96 -3.62 6.38
N LEU A 160 -15.99 -3.05 5.16
CA LEU A 160 -16.91 -1.95 4.83
C LEU A 160 -18.36 -2.41 4.90
N ALA A 161 -18.71 -3.58 4.36
CA ALA A 161 -20.06 -4.12 4.42
C ALA A 161 -20.50 -4.34 5.87
N MET A 162 -19.63 -4.84 6.75
CA MET A 162 -19.92 -5.01 8.19
C MET A 162 -20.25 -3.67 8.85
N ILE A 163 -19.44 -2.63 8.62
CA ILE A 163 -19.66 -1.29 9.18
C ILE A 163 -20.99 -0.71 8.69
N LEU A 164 -21.28 -0.79 7.40
CA LEU A 164 -22.52 -0.26 6.81
C LEU A 164 -23.75 -0.99 7.34
N ASN A 165 -23.69 -2.32 7.46
CA ASN A 165 -24.78 -3.12 8.01
C ASN A 165 -25.05 -2.79 9.48
N GLU A 166 -24.02 -2.53 10.28
CA GLU A 166 -24.18 -2.13 11.68
C GLU A 166 -24.78 -0.73 11.79
N ALA A 167 -24.30 0.21 10.97
CA ALA A 167 -24.87 1.56 10.93
C ALA A 167 -26.35 1.57 10.50
N ALA A 168 -26.73 0.71 9.54
CA ALA A 168 -28.13 0.59 9.11
C ALA A 168 -29.06 0.02 10.20
N LYS A 169 -28.57 -0.88 11.05
CA LYS A 169 -29.34 -1.40 12.21
C LYS A 169 -29.55 -0.36 13.29
N SER A 170 -28.61 0.56 13.45
CA SER A 170 -28.62 1.59 14.49
C SER A 170 -29.50 2.78 14.14
N ASN A 171 -30.03 2.86 12.92
CA ASN A 171 -30.84 3.98 12.41
C ASN A 171 -32.12 3.43 11.76
N PRO A 172 -33.14 2.98 12.57
CA PRO A 172 -34.38 2.39 12.09
C PRO A 172 -35.31 3.44 11.45
#